data_dc7faf483d4c83408f1d4eaa9b2b94cc
#
_entry.id   dc7faf483d4c83408f1d4eaa9b2b94cc
#
_cell.length_a   1.000
_cell.length_b   1.000
_cell.length_c   1.000
_cell.angle_alpha   90.00
_cell.angle_beta   90.00
_cell.angle_gamma   90.00
#
_symmetry.space_group_name_H-M   'P 1'
#
loop_
_entity.id
_entity.type
_entity.pdbx_description
1 polymer ?
#
loop_
_entity_poly.entity_id
_entity_poly.type
_entity_poly.pdbx_seq_one_letter_code
_entity_poly.pdbx_strand_id
1 'polypeptide(L)'
;WYQVEIHNLPTPLPMTVAEYNQLLLCKEFVSRILPREHQSLLEQATNKVASLVGHGKNQFKSSELYFTKGSIDYNPHEEILEYILSACDERRVLDILYWPRSPSTPKIHSFVPGCILVYREGLYIKGWRIAKKGKQILGLMTLALHRILEICPTRLVLHEQDTQAFSLIQEDVFGIVPEKNPFQVRIKFILPASDYICERHWSSGQKIEAFPDGSIILTITAQSDMEVIKWVLSYGKEATLLEPEHLRKRIVEELNYTTERYM
;
A
#
# COMPACT_ATOMS: atom_id res chain seq x y z
N TRP A 1 -23.09 37.79 39.83
CA TRP A 1 -23.24 36.34 39.71
C TRP A 1 -23.62 36.06 38.24
N TYR A 2 -22.65 35.58 37.42
CA TYR A 2 -22.93 35.10 36.07
C TYR A 2 -23.20 33.61 36.18
N GLN A 3 -24.39 33.18 35.84
CA GLN A 3 -24.75 31.78 35.68
C GLN A 3 -24.25 31.38 34.27
N VAL A 4 -23.17 30.61 34.23
CA VAL A 4 -22.71 29.98 32.99
C VAL A 4 -23.71 28.87 32.67
N GLU A 5 -24.50 29.05 31.62
CA GLU A 5 -25.37 28.01 31.11
C GLU A 5 -24.48 26.88 30.54
N ILE A 6 -24.48 25.76 31.24
CA ILE A 6 -23.77 24.52 30.81
C ILE A 6 -24.59 23.82 29.73
N HIS A 7 -24.81 24.49 28.61
CA HIS A 7 -25.62 23.91 27.50
C HIS A 7 -24.80 23.37 26.33
N ASN A 8 -23.47 23.34 26.42
CA ASN A 8 -22.60 22.80 25.39
C ASN A 8 -21.44 21.97 25.93
N LEU A 9 -21.69 21.06 26.86
CA LEU A 9 -20.77 19.96 27.03
C LEU A 9 -20.88 19.07 25.78
N PRO A 10 -19.77 18.82 25.07
CA PRO A 10 -19.81 17.92 23.94
C PRO A 10 -20.35 16.58 24.44
N THR A 11 -21.38 16.08 23.77
CA THR A 11 -21.90 14.73 24.02
C THR A 11 -20.69 13.79 24.05
N PRO A 12 -20.51 12.98 25.11
CA PRO A 12 -19.39 12.04 25.13
C PRO A 12 -19.41 11.22 23.86
N LEU A 13 -18.27 11.15 23.17
CA LEU A 13 -18.18 10.24 22.03
C LEU A 13 -18.58 8.85 22.53
N PRO A 14 -19.54 8.18 21.86
CA PRO A 14 -19.96 6.83 22.22
C PRO A 14 -18.86 5.83 21.82
N MET A 15 -17.71 5.93 22.46
CA MET A 15 -16.55 5.08 22.22
C MET A 15 -16.18 4.35 23.50
N THR A 16 -16.07 3.04 23.40
CA THR A 16 -15.62 2.19 24.50
C THR A 16 -14.09 2.23 24.64
N VAL A 17 -13.59 1.80 25.79
CA VAL A 17 -12.14 1.59 26.02
C VAL A 17 -11.53 0.65 24.99
N ALA A 18 -12.25 -0.42 24.65
CA ALA A 18 -11.79 -1.40 23.69
C ALA A 18 -11.60 -0.80 22.29
N GLU A 19 -12.54 0.02 21.84
CA GLU A 19 -12.46 0.75 20.56
C GLU A 19 -11.31 1.76 20.58
N TYR A 20 -11.11 2.49 21.67
CA TYR A 20 -9.98 3.40 21.81
C TYR A 20 -8.63 2.67 21.76
N ASN A 21 -8.51 1.51 22.43
CA ASN A 21 -7.29 0.69 22.37
C ASN A 21 -7.00 0.20 20.96
N GLN A 22 -8.02 -0.16 20.17
CA GLN A 22 -7.83 -0.52 18.75
C GLN A 22 -7.34 0.68 17.94
N LEU A 23 -7.85 1.89 18.20
CA LEU A 23 -7.37 3.11 17.55
C LEU A 23 -5.90 3.38 17.86
N LEU A 24 -5.47 3.19 19.13
CA LEU A 24 -4.06 3.32 19.51
C LEU A 24 -3.18 2.28 18.79
N LEU A 25 -3.64 1.05 18.68
CA LEU A 25 -2.92 0.02 17.95
C LEU A 25 -2.75 0.40 16.46
N CYS A 26 -3.81 0.85 15.81
CA CYS A 26 -3.74 1.35 14.42
C CYS A 26 -2.76 2.52 14.30
N LYS A 27 -2.78 3.46 15.25
CA LYS A 27 -1.83 4.59 15.32
C LYS A 27 -0.38 4.08 15.27
N GLU A 28 -0.03 3.08 16.07
CA GLU A 28 1.33 2.54 16.13
C GLU A 28 1.81 1.95 14.79
N PHE A 29 0.91 1.28 14.04
CA PHE A 29 1.25 0.77 12.72
C PHE A 29 1.51 1.87 11.69
N VAL A 30 0.76 2.97 11.74
CA VAL A 30 0.76 3.99 10.69
C VAL A 30 1.76 5.11 11.00
N SER A 31 1.96 5.47 12.28
CA SER A 31 2.76 6.64 12.67
C SER A 31 4.17 6.62 12.10
N ARG A 32 4.80 5.46 11.97
CA ARG A 32 6.20 5.32 11.52
C ARG A 32 6.42 5.56 10.04
N ILE A 33 5.35 5.49 9.24
CA ILE A 33 5.39 5.72 7.78
C ILE A 33 4.86 7.09 7.39
N LEU A 34 4.38 7.88 8.36
CA LEU A 34 3.88 9.23 8.13
C LEU A 34 4.98 10.28 8.33
N PRO A 35 4.93 11.42 7.62
CA PRO A 35 5.71 12.61 7.94
C PRO A 35 5.49 13.07 9.39
N ARG A 36 6.45 13.79 9.96
CA ARG A 36 6.41 14.20 11.37
C ARG A 36 5.20 15.05 11.73
N GLU A 37 4.75 15.92 10.86
CA GLU A 37 3.57 16.75 11.09
C GLU A 37 2.32 15.88 11.18
N HIS A 38 2.13 14.95 10.25
CA HIS A 38 1.03 13.98 10.29
C HIS A 38 1.07 13.09 11.53
N GLN A 39 2.26 12.70 12.00
CA GLN A 39 2.42 11.99 13.27
C GLN A 39 1.92 12.85 14.44
N SER A 40 2.28 14.14 14.47
CA SER A 40 1.85 15.10 15.50
C SER A 40 0.34 15.31 15.47
N LEU A 41 -0.26 15.46 14.28
CA LEU A 41 -1.72 15.56 14.14
C LEU A 41 -2.44 14.30 14.63
N LEU A 42 -1.92 13.13 14.32
CA LEU A 42 -2.46 11.84 14.77
C LEU A 42 -2.36 11.72 16.32
N GLU A 43 -1.25 12.15 16.89
CA GLU A 43 -1.09 12.18 18.34
C GLU A 43 -2.07 13.15 19.01
N GLN A 44 -2.22 14.36 18.48
CA GLN A 44 -3.20 15.32 18.97
C GLN A 44 -4.64 14.78 18.88
N ALA A 45 -4.99 14.14 17.75
CA ALA A 45 -6.31 13.55 17.56
C ALA A 45 -6.58 12.44 18.59
N THR A 46 -5.63 11.52 18.78
CA THR A 46 -5.76 10.44 19.76
C THR A 46 -5.83 10.93 21.19
N ASN A 47 -5.09 12.00 21.55
CA ASN A 47 -5.16 12.63 22.86
C ASN A 47 -6.52 13.32 23.12
N LYS A 48 -7.10 13.97 22.11
CA LYS A 48 -8.46 14.52 22.19
C LYS A 48 -9.48 13.42 22.45
N VAL A 49 -9.40 12.30 21.71
CA VAL A 49 -10.29 11.15 21.91
C VAL A 49 -10.11 10.57 23.31
N ALA A 50 -8.87 10.42 23.81
CA ALA A 50 -8.60 9.95 25.17
C ALA A 50 -9.29 10.77 26.23
N SER A 51 -9.28 12.10 26.10
CA SER A 51 -9.92 13.02 27.05
C SER A 51 -11.46 12.88 27.05
N LEU A 52 -12.05 12.53 25.91
CA LEU A 52 -13.51 12.34 25.78
C LEU A 52 -13.98 10.98 26.30
N VAL A 53 -13.13 9.95 26.22
CA VAL A 53 -13.44 8.59 26.73
C VAL A 53 -13.28 8.50 28.26
N GLY A 54 -12.78 9.56 28.89
CA GLY A 54 -12.64 9.63 30.37
C GLY A 54 -11.51 8.78 30.93
N HIS A 55 -10.55 8.37 30.09
CA HIS A 55 -9.40 7.58 30.51
C HIS A 55 -8.17 8.46 30.69
N GLY A 56 -7.90 8.79 31.96
CA GLY A 56 -6.61 9.28 32.37
C GLY A 56 -5.53 8.20 32.14
N LYS A 57 -4.53 8.55 31.35
CA LYS A 57 -3.16 7.97 31.32
C LYS A 57 -2.96 6.45 31.44
N ASN A 58 -3.87 5.60 30.99
CA ASN A 58 -3.48 4.23 30.67
C ASN A 58 -2.72 4.25 29.34
N GLN A 59 -1.46 4.61 29.46
CA GLN A 59 -0.50 4.47 28.38
C GLN A 59 -0.41 2.98 28.05
N PHE A 60 -1.02 2.59 26.94
CA PHE A 60 -0.48 1.50 26.17
C PHE A 60 0.94 1.95 25.84
N LYS A 61 1.91 1.49 26.63
CA LYS A 61 3.31 1.67 26.26
C LYS A 61 3.49 0.86 25.00
N SER A 62 3.40 1.53 23.85
CA SER A 62 3.83 0.95 22.61
C SER A 62 5.25 0.48 22.85
N SER A 63 5.47 -0.81 22.75
CA SER A 63 6.83 -1.33 22.77
C SER A 63 7.52 -0.73 21.55
N GLU A 64 8.63 -0.04 21.77
CA GLU A 64 9.48 0.57 20.73
C GLU A 64 10.10 -0.45 19.75
N LEU A 65 9.55 -1.66 19.69
CA LEU A 65 10.10 -2.83 19.04
C LEU A 65 9.45 -3.10 17.67
N TYR A 66 9.34 -2.08 16.83
CA TYR A 66 9.02 -2.31 15.43
C TYR A 66 10.32 -2.32 14.61
N PHE A 67 10.74 -3.51 14.17
CA PHE A 67 11.90 -3.67 13.29
C PHE A 67 11.46 -3.61 11.84
N THR A 68 11.91 -2.59 11.11
CA THR A 68 11.80 -2.52 9.65
C THR A 68 13.12 -2.95 9.03
N LYS A 69 13.08 -3.66 7.90
CA LYS A 69 14.28 -3.96 7.10
C LYS A 69 14.82 -2.73 6.35
N GLY A 70 14.15 -1.61 6.45
CA GLY A 70 14.45 -0.32 5.86
C GLY A 70 13.24 0.59 5.96
N SER A 71 13.46 1.89 6.05
CA SER A 71 12.40 2.90 6.10
C SER A 71 12.63 3.96 5.04
N ILE A 72 11.55 4.61 4.61
CA ILE A 72 11.57 5.75 3.71
C ILE A 72 11.26 6.98 4.55
N ASP A 73 12.11 8.01 4.45
CA ASP A 73 11.83 9.30 5.05
C ASP A 73 10.82 10.06 4.18
N TYR A 74 9.62 10.26 4.69
CA TYR A 74 8.55 10.99 4.03
C TYR A 74 8.48 12.47 4.41
N ASN A 75 9.33 12.98 5.32
CA ASN A 75 9.34 14.39 5.69
C ASN A 75 9.53 15.33 4.47
N PRO A 76 10.41 15.02 3.49
CA PRO A 76 10.53 15.85 2.30
C PRO A 76 9.31 15.79 1.36
N HIS A 77 8.36 14.91 1.60
CA HIS A 77 7.18 14.68 0.75
C HIS A 77 5.86 15.06 1.44
N GLU A 78 5.92 15.85 2.49
CA GLU A 78 4.76 16.22 3.28
C GLU A 78 3.73 17.01 2.48
N GLU A 79 4.15 18.08 1.82
CA GLU A 79 3.28 18.88 0.94
C GLU A 79 2.66 18.03 -0.18
N ILE A 80 3.45 17.09 -0.74
CA ILE A 80 2.98 16.16 -1.77
C ILE A 80 1.86 15.28 -1.21
N LEU A 81 2.01 14.77 0.01
CA LEU A 81 1.01 13.92 0.66
C LEU A 81 -0.29 14.70 0.89
N GLU A 82 -0.22 15.94 1.37
CA GLU A 82 -1.40 16.80 1.58
C GLU A 82 -2.15 17.07 0.27
N TYR A 83 -1.40 17.40 -0.79
CA TYR A 83 -2.00 17.58 -2.13
C TYR A 83 -2.70 16.33 -2.62
N ILE A 84 -2.10 15.17 -2.42
CA ILE A 84 -2.70 13.87 -2.82
C ILE A 84 -3.97 13.60 -2.03
N LEU A 85 -3.97 13.81 -0.71
CA LEU A 85 -5.15 13.64 0.13
C LEU A 85 -6.32 14.52 -0.33
N SER A 86 -6.07 15.81 -0.52
CA SER A 86 -7.08 16.75 -1.03
C SER A 86 -7.59 16.36 -2.43
N ALA A 87 -6.68 15.95 -3.32
CA ALA A 87 -7.05 15.55 -4.67
C ALA A 87 -7.82 14.21 -4.74
N CYS A 88 -7.62 13.30 -3.78
CA CYS A 88 -8.44 12.10 -3.64
C CYS A 88 -9.91 12.45 -3.37
N ASP A 89 -10.16 13.36 -2.42
CA ASP A 89 -11.50 13.79 -2.04
C ASP A 89 -12.21 14.53 -3.18
N GLU A 90 -11.48 15.39 -3.87
CA GLU A 90 -12.01 16.21 -4.96
C GLU A 90 -12.07 15.48 -6.30
N ARG A 91 -11.43 14.32 -6.44
CA ARG A 91 -11.20 13.61 -7.72
C ARG A 91 -10.54 14.51 -8.78
N ARG A 92 -9.61 15.34 -8.33
CA ARG A 92 -8.90 16.30 -9.15
C ARG A 92 -7.81 15.63 -9.98
N VAL A 93 -7.73 15.99 -11.25
CA VAL A 93 -6.63 15.57 -12.13
C VAL A 93 -5.37 16.34 -11.76
N LEU A 94 -4.28 15.61 -11.53
CA LEU A 94 -2.96 16.15 -11.26
C LEU A 94 -2.03 15.79 -12.41
N ASP A 95 -1.17 16.72 -12.82
CA ASP A 95 0.00 16.42 -13.63
C ASP A 95 1.17 16.17 -12.68
N ILE A 96 1.65 14.93 -12.62
CA ILE A 96 2.65 14.46 -11.67
C ILE A 96 3.96 14.21 -12.41
N LEU A 97 5.02 14.93 -12.04
CA LEU A 97 6.37 14.61 -12.45
C LEU A 97 6.88 13.46 -11.57
N TYR A 98 7.03 12.30 -12.17
CA TYR A 98 7.37 11.05 -11.49
C TYR A 98 8.68 10.48 -11.99
N TRP A 99 9.56 10.10 -11.06
CA TRP A 99 10.80 9.42 -11.37
C TRP A 99 10.65 7.90 -11.12
N PRO A 100 10.45 7.09 -12.17
CA PRO A 100 10.51 5.64 -12.03
C PRO A 100 11.93 5.21 -11.64
N ARG A 101 12.11 3.92 -11.29
CA ARG A 101 13.46 3.43 -10.94
C ARG A 101 14.44 3.63 -12.08
N SER A 102 15.71 4.00 -11.72
CA SER A 102 16.83 4.02 -12.66
C SER A 102 16.88 2.74 -13.54
N PRO A 103 17.22 2.83 -14.85
CA PRO A 103 17.83 4.00 -15.51
C PRO A 103 16.86 4.97 -16.22
N SER A 104 15.62 5.07 -15.80
CA SER A 104 14.60 5.88 -16.48
C SER A 104 14.71 7.38 -16.16
N THR A 105 14.33 8.23 -17.12
CA THR A 105 14.15 9.67 -16.92
C THR A 105 12.79 9.97 -16.26
N PRO A 106 12.65 11.11 -15.53
CA PRO A 106 11.37 11.55 -15.01
C PRO A 106 10.32 11.71 -16.13
N LYS A 107 9.08 11.37 -15.83
CA LYS A 107 7.95 11.45 -16.77
C LYS A 107 6.76 12.14 -16.13
N ILE A 108 6.04 12.93 -16.92
CA ILE A 108 4.79 13.56 -16.51
C ILE A 108 3.65 12.59 -16.78
N HIS A 109 2.85 12.33 -15.75
CA HIS A 109 1.61 11.56 -15.81
C HIS A 109 0.44 12.43 -15.41
N SER A 110 -0.59 12.50 -16.25
CA SER A 110 -1.90 13.02 -15.86
C SER A 110 -2.64 11.92 -15.10
N PHE A 111 -2.94 12.18 -13.83
CA PHE A 111 -3.36 11.17 -12.88
C PHE A 111 -4.44 11.70 -11.93
N VAL A 112 -5.42 10.87 -11.61
CA VAL A 112 -6.38 11.13 -10.53
C VAL A 112 -6.09 10.16 -9.39
N PRO A 113 -5.65 10.65 -8.24
CA PRO A 113 -5.46 9.81 -7.08
C PRO A 113 -6.82 9.32 -6.57
N GLY A 114 -6.89 8.04 -6.19
CA GLY A 114 -8.11 7.42 -5.70
C GLY A 114 -7.99 6.89 -4.27
N CYS A 115 -6.82 6.36 -3.90
CA CYS A 115 -6.53 5.96 -2.53
C CYS A 115 -5.03 5.89 -2.26
N ILE A 116 -4.70 5.97 -0.97
CA ILE A 116 -3.35 5.73 -0.46
C ILE A 116 -3.27 4.29 0.03
N LEU A 117 -2.20 3.59 -0.35
CA LEU A 117 -1.90 2.23 0.05
C LEU A 117 -0.62 2.20 0.87
N VAL A 118 -0.61 1.40 1.92
CA VAL A 118 0.60 1.00 2.63
C VAL A 118 1.01 -0.38 2.12
N TYR A 119 2.19 -0.47 1.53
CA TYR A 119 2.69 -1.74 1.03
C TYR A 119 4.19 -1.86 1.29
N ARG A 120 4.61 -2.93 1.99
CA ARG A 120 6.01 -3.16 2.36
C ARG A 120 6.67 -1.90 2.94
N GLU A 121 6.01 -1.30 3.93
CA GLU A 121 6.48 -0.11 4.68
C GLU A 121 6.65 1.16 3.82
N GLY A 122 6.06 1.17 2.63
CA GLY A 122 6.03 2.33 1.75
C GLY A 122 4.62 2.84 1.48
N LEU A 123 4.53 4.16 1.26
CA LEU A 123 3.30 4.83 0.84
C LEU A 123 3.21 4.82 -0.68
N TYR A 124 2.09 4.34 -1.19
CA TYR A 124 1.76 4.31 -2.60
C TYR A 124 0.41 4.96 -2.84
N ILE A 125 0.26 5.57 -4.00
CA ILE A 125 -0.99 6.14 -4.45
C ILE A 125 -1.51 5.29 -5.61
N LYS A 126 -2.70 4.73 -5.47
CA LYS A 126 -3.40 4.06 -6.55
C LYS A 126 -4.49 4.97 -7.10
N GLY A 127 -4.62 5.03 -8.41
CA GLY A 127 -5.57 5.90 -9.06
C GLY A 127 -5.66 5.64 -10.56
N TRP A 128 -6.25 6.60 -11.27
CA TRP A 128 -6.53 6.49 -12.69
C TRP A 128 -5.55 7.32 -13.51
N ARG A 129 -4.92 6.69 -14.49
CA ARG A 129 -4.12 7.39 -15.49
C ARG A 129 -5.03 8.00 -16.54
N ILE A 130 -4.86 9.29 -16.80
CA ILE A 130 -5.69 10.08 -17.72
C ILE A 130 -4.91 10.38 -19.00
N ALA A 131 -5.58 10.45 -20.12
CA ALA A 131 -5.00 10.96 -21.37
C ALA A 131 -4.62 12.44 -21.22
N LYS A 132 -3.46 12.85 -21.77
CA LYS A 132 -2.94 14.23 -21.69
C LYS A 132 -3.92 15.31 -22.21
N LYS A 133 -4.84 14.92 -23.09
CA LYS A 133 -5.90 15.81 -23.58
C LYS A 133 -7.24 15.14 -23.31
N GLY A 134 -7.99 15.68 -22.34
CA GLY A 134 -9.35 15.22 -22.04
C GLY A 134 -9.50 14.46 -20.71
N LYS A 135 -10.64 13.80 -20.57
CA LYS A 135 -11.02 13.05 -19.36
C LYS A 135 -10.96 11.53 -19.55
N GLN A 136 -10.40 11.07 -20.67
CA GLN A 136 -10.36 9.63 -20.96
C GLN A 136 -9.42 8.90 -19.98
N ILE A 137 -9.96 7.92 -19.26
CA ILE A 137 -9.19 7.03 -18.41
C ILE A 137 -8.47 6.00 -19.28
N LEU A 138 -7.15 5.88 -19.12
CA LEU A 138 -6.28 4.93 -19.83
C LEU A 138 -6.07 3.64 -19.06
N GLY A 139 -6.45 3.60 -17.78
CA GLY A 139 -6.28 2.46 -16.90
C GLY A 139 -5.87 2.87 -15.49
N LEU A 140 -5.61 1.88 -14.64
CA LEU A 140 -5.09 2.07 -13.29
C LEU A 140 -3.58 2.30 -13.32
N MET A 141 -3.10 3.02 -12.31
CA MET A 141 -1.67 3.23 -12.06
C MET A 141 -1.41 3.27 -10.56
N THR A 142 -0.27 2.73 -10.15
CA THR A 142 0.23 2.85 -8.77
C THR A 142 1.54 3.59 -8.78
N LEU A 143 1.63 4.68 -8.02
CA LEU A 143 2.80 5.53 -7.88
C LEU A 143 3.34 5.44 -6.45
N ALA A 144 4.66 5.31 -6.29
CA ALA A 144 5.30 5.42 -4.99
C ALA A 144 5.43 6.90 -4.61
N LEU A 145 4.92 7.30 -3.42
CA LEU A 145 4.89 8.69 -2.98
C LEU A 145 6.27 9.35 -3.02
N HIS A 146 7.29 8.66 -2.49
CA HIS A 146 8.68 9.16 -2.42
C HIS A 146 9.39 9.32 -3.78
N ARG A 147 8.71 9.02 -4.89
CA ARG A 147 9.23 9.21 -6.26
C ARG A 147 8.50 10.28 -7.03
N ILE A 148 7.53 10.92 -6.42
CA ILE A 148 6.90 12.09 -6.95
C ILE A 148 7.83 13.27 -6.71
N LEU A 149 8.26 13.92 -7.79
CA LEU A 149 9.17 15.06 -7.73
C LEU A 149 8.39 16.37 -7.65
N GLU A 150 7.26 16.45 -8.37
CA GLU A 150 6.46 17.66 -8.46
C GLU A 150 5.01 17.31 -8.78
N ILE A 151 4.10 18.11 -8.27
CA ILE A 151 2.66 18.05 -8.58
C ILE A 151 2.19 19.38 -9.10
N CYS A 152 1.58 19.36 -10.29
CA CYS A 152 0.88 20.50 -10.88
C CYS A 152 -0.63 20.21 -10.88
N PRO A 153 -1.41 20.83 -9.99
CA PRO A 153 -2.86 20.64 -9.98
C PRO A 153 -3.49 21.23 -11.25
N THR A 154 -4.41 20.50 -11.85
CA THR A 154 -5.18 20.99 -12.98
C THR A 154 -6.56 21.51 -12.53
N ARG A 155 -7.31 22.13 -13.44
CA ARG A 155 -8.71 22.50 -13.19
C ARG A 155 -9.71 21.39 -13.50
N LEU A 156 -9.22 20.23 -13.96
CA LEU A 156 -10.06 19.12 -14.34
C LEU A 156 -10.42 18.29 -13.10
N VAL A 157 -11.69 17.93 -12.99
CA VAL A 157 -12.23 17.04 -11.98
C VAL A 157 -12.96 15.92 -12.70
N LEU A 158 -12.77 14.67 -12.28
CA LEU A 158 -13.53 13.52 -12.74
C LEU A 158 -14.79 13.34 -11.89
N HIS A 159 -15.89 12.98 -12.55
CA HIS A 159 -17.10 12.59 -11.85
C HIS A 159 -17.06 11.10 -11.47
N GLU A 160 -17.88 10.72 -10.51
CA GLU A 160 -17.95 9.32 -10.04
C GLU A 160 -18.25 8.33 -11.18
N GLN A 161 -19.12 8.72 -12.08
CA GLN A 161 -19.51 7.94 -13.27
C GLN A 161 -18.31 7.62 -14.18
N ASP A 162 -17.33 8.50 -14.25
CA ASP A 162 -16.14 8.33 -15.09
C ASP A 162 -15.22 7.23 -14.54
N THR A 163 -15.26 6.97 -13.23
CA THR A 163 -14.35 6.06 -12.52
C THR A 163 -14.97 4.70 -12.22
N GLN A 164 -16.28 4.52 -12.37
CA GLN A 164 -17.01 3.28 -12.02
C GLN A 164 -16.49 2.03 -12.77
N ALA A 165 -15.99 2.20 -13.99
CA ALA A 165 -15.49 1.10 -14.81
C ALA A 165 -14.16 0.50 -14.29
N PHE A 166 -13.48 1.16 -13.33
CA PHE A 166 -12.16 0.76 -12.84
C PHE A 166 -12.15 0.74 -11.32
N SER A 167 -12.42 -0.42 -10.73
CA SER A 167 -12.29 -0.59 -9.29
C SER A 167 -10.84 -0.42 -8.85
N LEU A 168 -10.62 0.43 -7.83
CA LEU A 168 -9.30 0.62 -7.22
C LEU A 168 -8.88 -0.59 -6.37
N ILE A 169 -9.84 -1.29 -5.80
CA ILE A 169 -9.61 -2.43 -4.93
C ILE A 169 -9.76 -3.70 -5.76
N GLN A 170 -8.68 -4.46 -5.84
CA GLN A 170 -8.62 -5.77 -6.49
C GLN A 170 -8.10 -6.77 -5.46
N GLU A 171 -9.00 -7.28 -4.62
CA GLU A 171 -8.66 -8.17 -3.51
C GLU A 171 -8.18 -9.55 -3.96
N ASP A 172 -8.55 -9.96 -5.15
CA ASP A 172 -8.22 -11.25 -5.76
C ASP A 172 -6.87 -11.29 -6.49
N VAL A 173 -6.16 -10.14 -6.53
CA VAL A 173 -4.88 -10.03 -7.25
C VAL A 173 -3.73 -9.86 -6.28
N PHE A 174 -2.68 -10.66 -6.46
CA PHE A 174 -1.41 -10.54 -5.74
C PHE A 174 -0.62 -9.31 -6.22
N GLY A 175 -0.18 -8.48 -5.25
CA GLY A 175 0.60 -7.28 -5.52
C GLY A 175 -0.25 -6.03 -5.67
N ILE A 176 0.40 -4.91 -5.98
CA ILE A 176 -0.24 -3.58 -6.08
C ILE A 176 -0.06 -2.91 -7.45
N VAL A 177 0.75 -3.49 -8.32
CA VAL A 177 1.13 -2.88 -9.61
C VAL A 177 0.27 -3.46 -10.75
N PRO A 178 -0.64 -2.68 -11.35
CA PRO A 178 -1.50 -3.13 -12.44
C PRO A 178 -0.77 -3.00 -13.80
N GLU A 179 0.17 -3.88 -14.10
CA GLU A 179 0.95 -3.81 -15.36
C GLU A 179 0.20 -4.38 -16.55
N LYS A 180 -0.57 -5.45 -16.35
CA LYS A 180 -1.26 -6.18 -17.41
C LYS A 180 -2.56 -6.84 -16.95
N ASN A 181 -3.24 -7.52 -17.86
CA ASN A 181 -4.40 -8.32 -17.49
C ASN A 181 -4.03 -9.38 -16.46
N PRO A 182 -4.94 -9.70 -15.53
CA PRO A 182 -4.70 -10.72 -14.52
C PRO A 182 -4.35 -12.07 -15.15
N PHE A 183 -3.37 -12.77 -14.58
CA PHE A 183 -2.95 -14.11 -14.99
C PHE A 183 -2.70 -14.99 -13.79
N GLN A 184 -2.87 -16.30 -13.96
CA GLN A 184 -2.61 -17.27 -12.90
C GLN A 184 -1.13 -17.59 -12.78
N VAL A 185 -0.71 -17.77 -11.52
CA VAL A 185 0.64 -18.14 -11.13
C VAL A 185 0.58 -19.35 -10.22
N ARG A 186 1.36 -20.39 -10.52
CA ARG A 186 1.49 -21.60 -9.69
C ARG A 186 2.93 -21.74 -9.19
N ILE A 187 3.08 -21.83 -7.89
CA ILE A 187 4.39 -21.86 -7.23
C ILE A 187 4.41 -23.02 -6.25
N LYS A 188 5.43 -23.88 -6.38
CA LYS A 188 5.71 -24.91 -5.39
C LYS A 188 6.60 -24.34 -4.29
N PHE A 189 6.23 -24.57 -3.04
CA PHE A 189 7.05 -24.26 -1.88
C PHE A 189 7.38 -25.56 -1.11
N ILE A 190 8.60 -25.65 -0.61
CA ILE A 190 9.04 -26.70 0.28
C ILE A 190 9.28 -26.15 1.69
N LEU A 191 9.43 -27.00 2.69
CA LEU A 191 9.75 -26.61 4.06
C LEU A 191 11.09 -25.85 4.14
N PRO A 192 11.20 -24.81 4.98
CA PRO A 192 10.17 -24.28 5.90
C PRO A 192 9.24 -23.24 5.27
N ALA A 193 9.47 -22.82 4.01
CA ALA A 193 8.65 -21.77 3.37
C ALA A 193 7.18 -22.16 3.22
N SER A 194 6.88 -23.48 3.01
CA SER A 194 5.49 -23.94 2.88
C SER A 194 4.64 -23.61 4.11
N ASP A 195 5.17 -23.76 5.32
CA ASP A 195 4.48 -23.39 6.56
C ASP A 195 4.16 -21.91 6.61
N TYR A 196 5.18 -21.07 6.32
CA TYR A 196 5.03 -19.63 6.27
C TYR A 196 3.98 -19.16 5.24
N ILE A 197 3.91 -19.85 4.09
CA ILE A 197 2.93 -19.53 3.05
C ILE A 197 1.51 -19.91 3.50
N CYS A 198 1.33 -21.03 4.18
CA CYS A 198 0.03 -21.47 4.68
C CYS A 198 -0.56 -20.58 5.78
N GLU A 199 0.29 -19.93 6.57
CA GLU A 199 -0.14 -19.01 7.64
C GLU A 199 -0.72 -17.70 7.13
N ARG A 200 -0.63 -17.41 5.82
CA ARG A 200 -0.93 -16.09 5.25
C ARG A 200 -1.95 -16.12 4.14
N HIS A 201 -2.66 -15.01 4.05
CA HIS A 201 -3.56 -14.73 2.94
C HIS A 201 -2.82 -13.86 1.91
N TRP A 202 -2.65 -14.38 0.69
CA TRP A 202 -1.91 -13.71 -0.40
C TRP A 202 -2.82 -13.03 -1.40
N SER A 203 -4.01 -13.61 -1.63
CA SER A 203 -5.11 -13.04 -2.41
C SER A 203 -6.40 -13.77 -2.08
N SER A 204 -7.56 -13.15 -2.25
CA SER A 204 -8.86 -13.75 -1.89
C SER A 204 -9.17 -15.03 -2.69
N GLY A 205 -8.64 -15.13 -3.91
CA GLY A 205 -8.82 -16.29 -4.79
C GLY A 205 -7.71 -17.35 -4.70
N GLN A 206 -6.84 -17.30 -3.67
CA GLN A 206 -5.74 -18.27 -3.55
C GLN A 206 -6.24 -19.70 -3.35
N LYS A 207 -5.48 -20.66 -3.93
CA LYS A 207 -5.69 -22.10 -3.70
C LYS A 207 -4.37 -22.71 -3.24
N ILE A 208 -4.45 -23.61 -2.26
CA ILE A 208 -3.29 -24.32 -1.72
C ILE A 208 -3.56 -25.82 -1.88
N GLU A 209 -2.66 -26.51 -2.54
CA GLU A 209 -2.60 -27.98 -2.66
C GLU A 209 -1.46 -28.47 -1.80
N ALA A 210 -1.73 -29.24 -0.75
CA ALA A 210 -0.72 -29.77 0.17
C ALA A 210 -0.32 -31.21 -0.18
N PHE A 211 0.95 -31.56 0.04
CA PHE A 211 1.52 -32.88 -0.23
C PHE A 211 2.06 -33.54 1.03
N PRO A 212 2.17 -34.90 1.08
CA PRO A 212 2.62 -35.62 2.26
C PRO A 212 4.07 -35.30 2.70
N ASP A 213 4.90 -34.78 1.80
CA ASP A 213 6.28 -34.37 2.07
C ASP A 213 6.38 -32.98 2.72
N GLY A 214 5.25 -32.35 3.05
CA GLY A 214 5.18 -31.01 3.60
C GLY A 214 5.31 -29.90 2.55
N SER A 215 5.49 -30.26 1.27
CA SER A 215 5.46 -29.27 0.20
C SER A 215 4.03 -28.85 -0.14
N ILE A 216 3.88 -27.66 -0.74
CA ILE A 216 2.60 -27.16 -1.23
C ILE A 216 2.73 -26.59 -2.64
N ILE A 217 1.61 -26.51 -3.35
CA ILE A 217 1.47 -25.67 -4.53
C ILE A 217 0.47 -24.57 -4.22
N LEU A 218 0.93 -23.32 -4.26
CA LEU A 218 0.09 -22.14 -4.17
C LEU A 218 -0.29 -21.67 -5.57
N THR A 219 -1.59 -21.47 -5.80
CA THR A 219 -2.12 -20.83 -7.00
C THR A 219 -2.72 -19.48 -6.62
N ILE A 220 -2.26 -18.41 -7.28
CA ILE A 220 -2.72 -17.03 -7.09
C ILE A 220 -2.93 -16.36 -8.45
N THR A 221 -3.68 -15.26 -8.47
CA THR A 221 -3.80 -14.37 -9.62
C THR A 221 -2.88 -13.17 -9.43
N ALA A 222 -2.12 -12.78 -10.45
CA ALA A 222 -1.20 -11.65 -10.43
C ALA A 222 -1.38 -10.75 -11.65
N GLN A 223 -0.86 -9.51 -11.58
CA GLN A 223 -0.87 -8.54 -12.69
C GLN A 223 0.53 -7.99 -13.02
N SER A 224 1.55 -8.31 -12.23
CA SER A 224 2.92 -7.84 -12.44
C SER A 224 3.91 -8.99 -12.42
N ASP A 225 4.62 -9.16 -13.54
CA ASP A 225 5.72 -10.11 -13.65
C ASP A 225 6.80 -9.85 -12.62
N MET A 226 7.16 -8.58 -12.44
CA MET A 226 8.25 -8.19 -11.56
C MET A 226 7.94 -8.44 -10.08
N GLU A 227 6.68 -8.25 -9.66
CA GLU A 227 6.29 -8.56 -8.28
C GLU A 227 6.38 -10.05 -8.01
N VAL A 228 5.89 -10.89 -8.94
CA VAL A 228 5.97 -12.36 -8.83
C VAL A 228 7.42 -12.84 -8.81
N ILE A 229 8.24 -12.42 -9.78
CA ILE A 229 9.65 -12.84 -9.88
C ILE A 229 10.41 -12.51 -8.60
N LYS A 230 10.33 -11.27 -8.13
CA LYS A 230 11.02 -10.84 -6.90
C LYS A 230 10.54 -11.58 -5.67
N TRP A 231 9.24 -11.85 -5.60
CA TRP A 231 8.68 -12.58 -4.48
C TRP A 231 9.14 -14.03 -4.47
N VAL A 232 9.10 -14.73 -5.59
CA VAL A 232 9.59 -16.11 -5.71
C VAL A 232 11.09 -16.19 -5.39
N LEU A 233 11.89 -15.30 -5.96
CA LEU A 233 13.34 -15.27 -5.72
C LEU A 233 13.70 -14.97 -4.25
N SER A 234 12.82 -14.29 -3.52
CA SER A 234 13.06 -14.00 -2.09
C SER A 234 13.07 -15.24 -1.20
N TYR A 235 12.53 -16.37 -1.66
CA TYR A 235 12.54 -17.66 -0.95
C TYR A 235 13.73 -18.57 -1.37
N GLY A 236 14.55 -18.12 -2.32
CA GLY A 236 15.71 -18.87 -2.78
C GLY A 236 15.33 -20.29 -3.24
N LYS A 237 16.00 -21.31 -2.69
CA LYS A 237 15.78 -22.72 -3.05
C LYS A 237 14.43 -23.30 -2.58
N GLU A 238 13.72 -22.61 -1.72
CA GLU A 238 12.48 -23.10 -1.11
C GLU A 238 11.23 -22.82 -1.98
N ALA A 239 11.38 -22.00 -3.03
CA ALA A 239 10.32 -21.72 -3.96
C ALA A 239 10.69 -22.11 -5.41
N THR A 240 9.74 -22.71 -6.12
CA THR A 240 9.88 -23.03 -7.54
C THR A 240 8.64 -22.56 -8.29
N LEU A 241 8.82 -21.63 -9.22
CA LEU A 241 7.74 -21.20 -10.10
C LEU A 241 7.43 -22.31 -11.11
N LEU A 242 6.20 -22.81 -11.12
CA LEU A 242 5.72 -23.82 -12.04
C LEU A 242 5.12 -23.19 -13.29
N GLU A 243 4.24 -22.19 -13.09
CA GLU A 243 3.51 -21.49 -14.17
C GLU A 243 3.41 -19.99 -13.83
N PRO A 244 3.40 -19.14 -14.87
CA PRO A 244 3.50 -19.40 -16.31
C PRO A 244 4.96 -19.58 -16.77
N GLU A 245 5.13 -20.26 -17.91
CA GLU A 245 6.47 -20.60 -18.44
C GLU A 245 7.35 -19.39 -18.72
N HIS A 246 6.78 -18.30 -19.23
CA HIS A 246 7.56 -17.09 -19.53
C HIS A 246 8.22 -16.49 -18.27
N LEU A 247 7.56 -16.54 -17.10
CA LEU A 247 8.17 -16.07 -15.84
C LEU A 247 9.23 -17.06 -15.34
N ARG A 248 9.00 -18.37 -15.56
CA ARG A 248 9.99 -19.39 -15.19
C ARG A 248 11.30 -19.19 -15.96
N LYS A 249 11.21 -18.92 -17.26
CA LYS A 249 12.39 -18.60 -18.09
C LYS A 249 13.13 -17.36 -17.57
N ARG A 250 12.40 -16.29 -17.26
CA ARG A 250 12.98 -15.07 -16.70
C ARG A 250 13.66 -15.29 -15.34
N ILE A 251 13.08 -16.13 -14.46
CA ILE A 251 13.72 -16.48 -13.19
C ILE A 251 15.05 -17.23 -13.45
N VAL A 252 15.10 -18.16 -14.41
CA VAL A 252 16.35 -18.86 -14.77
C VAL A 252 17.39 -17.88 -15.28
N GLU A 253 17.01 -16.93 -16.14
CA GLU A 253 17.91 -15.88 -16.65
C GLU A 253 18.47 -15.02 -15.49
N GLU A 254 17.64 -14.58 -14.55
CA GLU A 254 18.04 -13.81 -13.37
C GLU A 254 19.00 -14.60 -12.47
N LEU A 255 18.74 -15.89 -12.26
CA LEU A 255 19.60 -16.76 -11.45
C LEU A 255 20.96 -16.97 -12.13
N ASN A 256 21.00 -17.22 -13.43
CA ASN A 256 22.25 -17.37 -14.19
C ASN A 256 23.08 -16.08 -14.11
N TYR A 257 22.46 -14.93 -14.39
CA TYR A 257 23.12 -13.63 -14.30
C TYR A 257 23.63 -13.35 -12.87
N THR A 258 22.87 -13.74 -11.86
CA THR A 258 23.28 -13.61 -10.46
C THR A 258 24.49 -14.49 -10.17
N THR A 259 24.47 -15.77 -10.61
CA THR A 259 25.55 -16.72 -10.40
C THR A 259 26.86 -16.23 -11.02
N GLU A 260 26.83 -15.70 -12.24
CA GLU A 260 28.00 -15.13 -12.93
C GLU A 260 28.65 -13.99 -12.16
N ARG A 261 27.92 -13.26 -11.32
CA ARG A 261 28.46 -12.15 -10.51
C ARG A 261 29.12 -12.61 -9.20
N TYR A 262 28.87 -13.84 -8.79
CA TYR A 262 29.48 -14.41 -7.58
C TYR A 262 30.67 -15.35 -7.89
N MET A 263 30.91 -15.66 -9.16
CA MET A 263 32.07 -16.39 -9.65
C MET A 263 33.18 -15.41 -10.11
#